data_79237cd3a7eabcb0cfaba8cd5bef6029
#
_entry.id   79237cd3a7eabcb0cfaba8cd5bef6029
#
_cell.length_a   1.000
_cell.length_b   1.000
_cell.length_c   1.000
_cell.angle_alpha   90.00
_cell.angle_beta   90.00
_cell.angle_gamma   90.00
#
_symmetry.space_group_name_H-M   'P 1'
#
loop_
_entity.id
_entity.type
_entity.pdbx_description
1 polymer ?
#
loop_
_entity_poly.entity_id
_entity_poly.type
_entity_poly.pdbx_seq_one_letter_code
_entity_poly.pdbx_strand_id
1 'polypeptide(L)'
;MVQKSNYLLLLLIFVSACANKTFDNTEEITEYIKEEENNYCYKKNIEGIEYILQYKPTDLLVEQELNDKTDQKKIEQLRDKYKKYMYFNLSMSLNNQELLSNVARDKSKFGQMVNDLAFGMEEKVNLFTPKNDTLAMADFIYPRMYGMTNNTSIMIVYPRDKNYLKEDYIYFTVEDLGFYTGEVKFKIKTLEIVNEPQLRFN
;
A
#
# COMPACT_ATOMS: atom_id res chain seq x y z
N MET A 1 32.89 -4.78 -61.09
CA MET A 1 31.95 -3.76 -60.60
C MET A 1 31.17 -4.38 -59.44
N VAL A 2 31.59 -4.13 -58.18
CA VAL A 2 31.00 -4.75 -57.00
C VAL A 2 30.12 -3.70 -56.34
N GLN A 3 28.81 -3.96 -56.31
CA GLN A 3 27.79 -3.07 -55.73
C GLN A 3 27.79 -3.28 -54.21
N LYS A 4 28.24 -2.30 -53.43
CA LYS A 4 28.15 -2.28 -51.99
C LYS A 4 26.69 -1.95 -51.57
N SER A 5 25.96 -2.95 -51.07
CA SER A 5 24.67 -2.76 -50.45
C SER A 5 24.87 -2.24 -49.03
N ASN A 6 24.53 -0.99 -48.80
CA ASN A 6 24.47 -0.40 -47.46
C ASN A 6 23.16 -0.81 -46.75
N TYR A 7 23.22 -1.78 -45.88
CA TYR A 7 22.12 -2.05 -44.93
C TYR A 7 22.21 -1.03 -43.78
N LEU A 8 21.39 0.02 -43.88
CA LEU A 8 21.16 0.94 -42.78
C LEU A 8 20.29 0.24 -41.76
N LEU A 9 20.92 -0.33 -40.71
CA LEU A 9 20.24 -0.96 -39.61
C LEU A 9 19.58 0.13 -38.76
N LEU A 10 18.27 0.34 -38.96
CA LEU A 10 17.46 1.27 -38.18
C LEU A 10 17.25 0.69 -36.79
N LEU A 11 18.10 1.07 -35.82
CA LEU A 11 17.98 0.71 -34.42
C LEU A 11 16.80 1.49 -33.82
N LEU A 12 15.60 0.89 -33.80
CA LEU A 12 14.43 1.41 -33.07
C LEU A 12 14.72 1.32 -31.59
N ILE A 13 15.20 2.39 -30.98
CA ILE A 13 15.30 2.53 -29.52
C ILE A 13 13.88 2.75 -29.02
N PHE A 14 13.25 1.70 -28.49
CA PHE A 14 12.04 1.82 -27.66
C PHE A 14 12.45 2.52 -26.36
N VAL A 15 12.32 3.84 -26.33
CA VAL A 15 12.34 4.60 -25.09
C VAL A 15 11.00 4.30 -24.41
N SER A 16 10.97 3.29 -23.53
CA SER A 16 9.87 3.09 -22.58
C SER A 16 9.93 4.27 -21.62
N ALA A 17 9.27 5.37 -21.98
CA ALA A 17 9.00 6.43 -21.02
C ALA A 17 8.15 5.80 -19.91
N CYS A 18 8.71 5.65 -18.70
CA CYS A 18 7.94 5.37 -17.49
C CYS A 18 7.05 6.59 -17.21
N ALA A 19 5.97 6.74 -17.96
CA ALA A 19 4.94 7.70 -17.65
C ALA A 19 4.07 7.09 -16.56
N ASN A 20 3.80 7.81 -15.48
CA ASN A 20 2.86 7.41 -14.45
C ASN A 20 1.51 7.10 -15.12
N LYS A 21 0.93 5.97 -14.77
CA LYS A 21 -0.39 5.61 -15.28
C LYS A 21 -1.43 6.57 -14.75
N THR A 22 -2.25 7.16 -15.64
CA THR A 22 -3.25 8.14 -15.28
C THR A 22 -4.64 7.60 -15.56
N PHE A 23 -5.58 7.82 -14.65
CA PHE A 23 -6.97 7.38 -14.68
C PHE A 23 -7.91 8.56 -14.66
N ASP A 24 -9.09 8.41 -15.25
CA ASP A 24 -10.08 9.47 -15.35
C ASP A 24 -11.07 9.48 -14.17
N ASN A 25 -11.15 8.38 -13.42
CA ASN A 25 -12.03 8.26 -12.25
C ASN A 25 -11.46 7.37 -11.15
N THR A 26 -12.06 7.47 -9.97
CA THR A 26 -11.66 6.78 -8.75
C THR A 26 -11.90 5.28 -8.82
N GLU A 27 -12.91 4.85 -9.52
CA GLU A 27 -13.28 3.44 -9.71
C GLU A 27 -12.19 2.71 -10.47
N GLU A 28 -11.73 3.25 -11.59
CA GLU A 28 -10.70 2.64 -12.44
C GLU A 28 -9.36 2.50 -11.71
N ILE A 29 -8.90 3.55 -11.01
CA ILE A 29 -7.64 3.47 -10.25
C ILE A 29 -7.78 2.50 -9.08
N THR A 30 -8.96 2.44 -8.43
CA THR A 30 -9.22 1.52 -7.33
C THR A 30 -9.21 0.06 -7.79
N GLU A 31 -9.80 -0.24 -8.93
CA GLU A 31 -9.74 -1.57 -9.54
C GLU A 31 -8.32 -1.92 -9.93
N TYR A 32 -7.62 -1.01 -10.58
CA TYR A 32 -6.23 -1.21 -11.00
C TYR A 32 -5.30 -1.57 -9.84
N ILE A 33 -5.39 -0.89 -8.70
CA ILE A 33 -4.53 -1.17 -7.54
C ILE A 33 -4.95 -2.42 -6.74
N LYS A 34 -6.13 -3.00 -6.98
CA LYS A 34 -6.56 -4.27 -6.38
C LYS A 34 -6.00 -5.49 -7.10
N GLU A 35 -5.66 -5.35 -8.38
CA GLU A 35 -5.07 -6.42 -9.17
C GLU A 35 -3.64 -6.68 -8.71
N GLU A 36 -3.36 -7.92 -8.27
CA GLU A 36 -2.04 -8.30 -7.74
C GLU A 36 -0.92 -8.14 -8.79
N GLU A 37 -1.23 -8.32 -10.06
CA GLU A 37 -0.29 -8.17 -11.19
C GLU A 37 0.29 -6.75 -11.29
N ASN A 38 -0.44 -5.74 -10.81
CA ASN A 38 -0.02 -4.35 -10.80
C ASN A 38 0.91 -4.00 -9.61
N ASN A 39 1.14 -4.96 -8.69
CA ASN A 39 2.04 -4.84 -7.54
C ASN A 39 1.71 -3.71 -6.55
N TYR A 40 0.44 -3.36 -6.41
CA TYR A 40 -0.07 -2.47 -5.36
C TYR A 40 -0.85 -3.22 -4.28
N CYS A 41 -1.27 -4.47 -4.56
CA CYS A 41 -2.00 -5.34 -3.66
C CYS A 41 -1.26 -6.67 -3.49
N TYR A 42 -1.07 -7.09 -2.25
CA TYR A 42 -0.37 -8.32 -1.90
C TYR A 42 -1.23 -9.12 -0.95
N LYS A 43 -1.47 -10.41 -1.26
CA LYS A 43 -2.31 -11.29 -0.46
C LYS A 43 -1.53 -12.45 0.10
N LYS A 44 -1.84 -12.85 1.32
CA LYS A 44 -1.34 -14.06 1.98
C LYS A 44 -2.43 -14.69 2.82
N ASN A 45 -2.44 -16.00 2.87
CA ASN A 45 -3.27 -16.76 3.82
C ASN A 45 -2.33 -17.59 4.70
N ILE A 46 -2.33 -17.31 6.00
CA ILE A 46 -1.48 -17.98 7.00
C ILE A 46 -2.39 -18.43 8.15
N GLU A 47 -2.41 -19.73 8.43
CA GLU A 47 -3.23 -20.32 9.51
C GLU A 47 -4.73 -19.94 9.40
N GLY A 48 -5.23 -19.78 8.16
CA GLY A 48 -6.61 -19.40 7.88
C GLY A 48 -6.91 -17.90 7.99
N ILE A 49 -5.94 -17.09 8.40
CA ILE A 49 -6.07 -15.64 8.35
C ILE A 49 -5.65 -15.15 6.97
N GLU A 50 -6.56 -14.45 6.32
CA GLU A 50 -6.27 -13.72 5.09
C GLU A 50 -5.68 -12.35 5.45
N TYR A 51 -4.49 -12.06 4.92
CA TYR A 51 -3.81 -10.77 4.99
C TYR A 51 -3.79 -10.15 3.62
N ILE A 52 -4.29 -8.92 3.51
CA ILE A 52 -4.23 -8.11 2.29
C ILE A 52 -3.51 -6.82 2.64
N LEU A 53 -2.35 -6.60 2.01
CA LEU A 53 -1.62 -5.35 2.09
C LEU A 53 -1.77 -4.59 0.78
N GLN A 54 -2.35 -3.39 0.83
CA GLN A 54 -2.58 -2.56 -0.34
C GLN A 54 -1.90 -1.20 -0.17
N TYR A 55 -1.05 -0.83 -1.12
CA TYR A 55 -0.56 0.54 -1.23
C TYR A 55 -1.68 1.45 -1.75
N LYS A 56 -1.85 2.61 -1.11
CA LYS A 56 -2.85 3.61 -1.48
C LYS A 56 -2.18 4.81 -2.14
N PRO A 57 -2.35 5.02 -3.45
CA PRO A 57 -1.78 6.15 -4.17
C PRO A 57 -2.22 7.51 -3.59
N THR A 58 -1.33 8.49 -3.69
CA THR A 58 -1.54 9.85 -3.20
C THR A 58 -2.86 10.46 -3.67
N ASP A 59 -3.21 10.30 -4.94
CA ASP A 59 -4.38 10.94 -5.52
C ASP A 59 -5.71 10.37 -5.01
N LEU A 60 -5.74 9.12 -4.50
CA LEU A 60 -6.93 8.60 -3.80
C LEU A 60 -7.20 9.30 -2.47
N LEU A 61 -6.15 9.79 -1.79
CA LEU A 61 -6.29 10.58 -0.55
C LEU A 61 -6.68 12.01 -0.87
N VAL A 62 -6.13 12.56 -1.96
CA VAL A 62 -6.52 13.88 -2.47
C VAL A 62 -8.01 13.91 -2.80
N GLU A 63 -8.49 12.92 -3.55
CA GLU A 63 -9.90 12.78 -3.94
C GLU A 63 -10.83 12.71 -2.71
N GLN A 64 -10.43 12.00 -1.66
CA GLN A 64 -11.25 11.87 -0.43
C GLN A 64 -11.37 13.18 0.37
N GLU A 65 -10.36 14.08 0.29
CA GLU A 65 -10.38 15.36 1.01
C GLU A 65 -10.90 16.52 0.12
N LEU A 66 -11.01 16.29 -1.19
CA LEU A 66 -11.35 17.32 -2.15
C LEU A 66 -12.87 17.51 -2.22
N ASN A 67 -13.33 18.74 -1.94
CA ASN A 67 -14.75 19.09 -2.07
C ASN A 67 -15.11 19.57 -3.49
N ASP A 68 -14.14 20.19 -4.19
CA ASP A 68 -14.29 20.71 -5.56
C ASP A 68 -13.12 20.22 -6.41
N LYS A 69 -13.42 19.39 -7.40
CA LYS A 69 -12.43 18.78 -8.30
C LYS A 69 -11.81 19.75 -9.30
N THR A 70 -12.38 20.93 -9.45
CA THR A 70 -11.89 21.96 -10.38
C THR A 70 -10.88 22.92 -9.74
N ASP A 71 -10.74 22.92 -8.40
CA ASP A 71 -9.77 23.76 -7.70
C ASP A 71 -8.34 23.20 -7.83
N GLN A 72 -7.65 23.53 -8.90
CA GLN A 72 -6.29 23.09 -9.20
C GLN A 72 -5.28 23.46 -8.09
N LYS A 73 -5.43 24.65 -7.47
CA LYS A 73 -4.55 25.08 -6.39
C LYS A 73 -4.72 24.19 -5.15
N LYS A 74 -5.94 23.83 -4.82
CA LYS A 74 -6.25 22.93 -3.72
C LYS A 74 -5.73 21.52 -3.98
N ILE A 75 -5.88 21.02 -5.22
CA ILE A 75 -5.34 19.72 -5.66
C ILE A 75 -3.82 19.67 -5.45
N GLU A 76 -3.08 20.68 -5.92
CA GLU A 76 -1.63 20.74 -5.76
C GLU A 76 -1.22 20.76 -4.27
N GLN A 77 -1.89 21.58 -3.45
CA GLN A 77 -1.65 21.62 -2.00
C GLN A 77 -1.86 20.28 -1.32
N LEU A 78 -2.93 19.56 -1.69
CA LEU A 78 -3.23 18.25 -1.14
C LEU A 78 -2.23 17.19 -1.62
N ARG A 79 -1.84 17.23 -2.89
CA ARG A 79 -0.75 16.38 -3.42
C ARG A 79 0.55 16.60 -2.64
N ASP A 80 0.95 17.85 -2.41
CA ASP A 80 2.16 18.18 -1.65
C ASP A 80 2.07 17.73 -0.18
N LYS A 81 0.87 17.76 0.40
CA LYS A 81 0.59 17.25 1.75
C LYS A 81 0.80 15.73 1.80
N TYR A 82 0.11 15.01 0.92
CA TYR A 82 0.07 13.54 0.97
C TYR A 82 1.31 12.86 0.38
N LYS A 83 1.98 13.44 -0.62
CA LYS A 83 3.22 12.90 -1.19
C LYS A 83 4.40 12.79 -0.23
N LYS A 84 4.30 13.41 0.94
CA LYS A 84 5.33 13.29 2.00
C LYS A 84 5.35 11.91 2.64
N TYR A 85 4.31 11.10 2.45
CA TYR A 85 4.11 9.82 3.10
C TYR A 85 3.76 8.72 2.10
N MET A 86 3.92 7.49 2.55
CA MET A 86 3.42 6.26 1.92
C MET A 86 2.29 5.73 2.77
N TYR A 87 1.18 5.36 2.15
CA TYR A 87 -0.01 4.88 2.83
C TYR A 87 -0.27 3.43 2.44
N PHE A 88 -0.38 2.58 3.45
CA PHE A 88 -0.70 1.16 3.28
C PHE A 88 -1.98 0.84 4.04
N ASN A 89 -2.91 0.17 3.38
CA ASN A 89 -4.06 -0.41 4.03
C ASN A 89 -3.78 -1.89 4.29
N LEU A 90 -3.65 -2.27 5.55
CA LEU A 90 -3.55 -3.66 5.99
C LEU A 90 -4.93 -4.14 6.38
N SER A 91 -5.45 -5.14 5.66
CA SER A 91 -6.72 -5.78 5.94
C SER A 91 -6.47 -7.22 6.38
N MET A 92 -7.11 -7.64 7.46
CA MET A 92 -6.97 -8.98 8.05
C MET A 92 -8.33 -9.57 8.36
N SER A 93 -8.58 -10.82 7.94
CA SER A 93 -9.82 -11.51 8.26
C SER A 93 -9.57 -12.97 8.63
N LEU A 94 -10.34 -13.47 9.59
CA LEU A 94 -10.41 -14.89 9.93
C LEU A 94 -11.87 -15.34 9.78
N ASN A 95 -12.12 -16.37 8.97
CA ASN A 95 -13.47 -16.85 8.69
C ASN A 95 -14.41 -15.75 8.13
N ASN A 96 -13.86 -14.84 7.30
CA ASN A 96 -14.60 -13.70 6.74
C ASN A 96 -15.22 -12.79 7.82
N GLN A 97 -14.51 -12.58 8.93
CA GLN A 97 -14.91 -11.75 10.06
C GLN A 97 -13.71 -10.91 10.55
N GLU A 98 -14.01 -9.81 11.25
CA GLU A 98 -12.99 -9.05 11.98
C GLU A 98 -12.25 -9.95 12.99
N LEU A 99 -10.95 -9.71 13.19
CA LEU A 99 -10.13 -10.49 14.13
C LEU A 99 -10.71 -10.44 15.55
N LEU A 100 -11.21 -9.29 15.99
CA LEU A 100 -11.84 -9.13 17.31
C LEU A 100 -13.06 -10.04 17.51
N SER A 101 -13.84 -10.29 16.46
CA SER A 101 -15.00 -11.17 16.52
C SER A 101 -14.62 -12.61 16.89
N ASN A 102 -13.45 -13.05 16.44
CA ASN A 102 -12.95 -14.41 16.67
C ASN A 102 -12.44 -14.63 18.11
N VAL A 103 -12.10 -13.57 18.83
CA VAL A 103 -11.63 -13.62 20.23
C VAL A 103 -12.65 -13.07 21.23
N ALA A 104 -13.85 -12.70 20.80
CA ALA A 104 -14.87 -12.01 21.61
C ALA A 104 -15.30 -12.79 22.87
N ARG A 105 -15.16 -14.13 22.88
CA ARG A 105 -15.49 -14.98 24.03
C ARG A 105 -14.42 -15.04 25.12
N ASP A 106 -13.18 -14.69 24.78
CA ASP A 106 -12.05 -14.63 25.70
C ASP A 106 -11.75 -13.16 26.03
N LYS A 107 -12.20 -12.72 27.22
CA LYS A 107 -12.07 -11.33 27.66
C LYS A 107 -10.60 -10.84 27.69
N SER A 108 -9.66 -11.74 28.06
CA SER A 108 -8.23 -11.40 28.13
C SER A 108 -7.65 -11.16 26.73
N LYS A 109 -7.86 -12.12 25.82
CA LYS A 109 -7.42 -11.99 24.43
C LYS A 109 -8.09 -10.84 23.71
N PHE A 110 -9.39 -10.63 23.95
CA PHE A 110 -10.13 -9.51 23.39
C PHE A 110 -9.53 -8.16 23.83
N GLY A 111 -9.30 -8.00 25.14
CA GLY A 111 -8.71 -6.77 25.69
C GLY A 111 -7.31 -6.51 25.16
N GLN A 112 -6.45 -7.56 25.08
CA GLN A 112 -5.12 -7.44 24.50
C GLN A 112 -5.19 -7.03 23.03
N MET A 113 -6.01 -7.70 22.22
CA MET A 113 -6.14 -7.39 20.79
C MET A 113 -6.70 -5.98 20.55
N VAL A 114 -7.66 -5.52 21.36
CA VAL A 114 -8.13 -4.12 21.28
C VAL A 114 -6.98 -3.15 21.53
N ASN A 115 -6.14 -3.45 22.55
CA ASN A 115 -4.99 -2.61 22.85
C ASN A 115 -3.96 -2.61 21.70
N ASP A 116 -3.61 -3.79 21.18
CA ASP A 116 -2.66 -3.93 20.08
C ASP A 116 -3.14 -3.20 18.82
N LEU A 117 -4.40 -3.40 18.42
CA LEU A 117 -4.97 -2.77 17.24
C LEU A 117 -5.13 -1.24 17.39
N ALA A 118 -5.45 -0.76 18.60
CA ALA A 118 -5.74 0.66 18.81
C ALA A 118 -4.51 1.50 19.14
N PHE A 119 -3.47 0.89 19.74
CA PHE A 119 -2.33 1.62 20.28
C PHE A 119 -0.99 0.94 20.07
N GLY A 120 -0.96 -0.35 19.73
CA GLY A 120 0.25 -1.17 19.68
C GLY A 120 0.76 -1.49 18.26
N MET A 121 0.13 -0.98 17.19
CA MET A 121 0.51 -1.37 15.83
C MET A 121 1.90 -0.91 15.43
N GLU A 122 2.43 0.14 16.07
CA GLU A 122 3.82 0.59 15.86
C GLU A 122 4.85 -0.48 16.26
N GLU A 123 4.55 -1.30 17.26
CA GLU A 123 5.39 -2.41 17.72
C GLU A 123 5.15 -3.71 16.91
N LYS A 124 4.04 -3.79 16.18
CA LYS A 124 3.59 -4.97 15.44
C LYS A 124 3.89 -4.94 13.95
N VAL A 125 4.14 -3.75 13.40
CA VAL A 125 4.34 -3.58 11.97
C VAL A 125 5.67 -2.89 11.71
N ASN A 126 6.48 -3.49 10.81
CA ASN A 126 7.77 -2.95 10.45
C ASN A 126 7.88 -2.77 8.94
N LEU A 127 8.59 -1.70 8.54
CA LEU A 127 8.99 -1.46 7.15
C LEU A 127 10.52 -1.31 7.11
N PHE A 128 11.18 -2.14 6.30
CA PHE A 128 12.64 -2.13 6.23
C PHE A 128 13.19 -2.50 4.85
N THR A 129 14.43 -2.11 4.61
CA THR A 129 15.17 -2.41 3.37
C THR A 129 15.74 -3.82 3.38
N PRO A 130 16.25 -4.36 2.24
CA PRO A 130 17.01 -5.59 2.19
C PRO A 130 18.26 -5.60 3.09
N LYS A 131 18.75 -4.42 3.49
CA LYS A 131 19.90 -4.25 4.40
C LYS A 131 19.50 -4.18 5.87
N ASN A 132 18.20 -4.39 6.17
CA ASN A 132 17.59 -4.27 7.49
C ASN A 132 17.60 -2.85 8.08
N ASP A 133 17.70 -1.83 7.25
CA ASP A 133 17.46 -0.46 7.70
C ASP A 133 15.95 -0.26 7.89
N THR A 134 15.51 -0.04 9.11
CA THR A 134 14.10 0.09 9.48
C THR A 134 13.65 1.56 9.38
N LEU A 135 12.52 1.78 8.72
CA LEU A 135 11.84 3.08 8.65
C LEU A 135 10.83 3.20 9.79
N ALA A 136 10.93 4.26 10.59
CA ALA A 136 9.97 4.50 11.66
C ALA A 136 8.58 4.81 11.08
N MET A 137 7.53 4.20 11.64
CA MET A 137 6.14 4.50 11.33
C MET A 137 5.85 5.95 11.72
N ALA A 138 5.13 6.68 10.88
CA ALA A 138 4.73 8.07 11.17
C ALA A 138 3.40 8.11 11.91
N ASP A 139 2.47 7.23 11.55
CA ASP A 139 1.13 7.16 12.14
C ASP A 139 0.43 5.86 11.74
N PHE A 140 -0.64 5.52 12.44
CA PHE A 140 -1.59 4.51 12.00
C PHE A 140 -3.01 4.86 12.43
N ILE A 141 -4.00 4.39 11.67
CA ILE A 141 -5.42 4.65 11.93
C ILE A 141 -6.16 3.32 11.91
N TYR A 142 -6.72 2.94 13.05
CA TYR A 142 -7.61 1.80 13.20
C TYR A 142 -9.05 2.28 13.40
N PRO A 143 -9.90 2.28 12.34
CA PRO A 143 -11.32 2.54 12.48
C PRO A 143 -11.99 1.33 13.13
N ARG A 144 -12.53 1.52 14.35
CA ARG A 144 -13.25 0.45 15.05
C ARG A 144 -14.61 0.26 14.41
N MET A 145 -14.81 -0.85 13.70
CA MET A 145 -16.06 -1.15 13.01
C MET A 145 -17.04 -2.00 13.81
N TYR A 146 -16.61 -2.54 14.98
CA TYR A 146 -17.46 -3.27 15.92
C TYR A 146 -18.27 -4.41 15.30
N GLY A 147 -17.67 -5.19 14.41
CA GLY A 147 -18.30 -6.32 13.74
C GLY A 147 -19.20 -5.92 12.55
N MET A 148 -19.17 -4.66 12.11
CA MET A 148 -19.93 -4.22 10.92
C MET A 148 -19.21 -4.53 9.60
N THR A 149 -17.97 -5.03 9.66
CA THR A 149 -17.18 -5.41 8.48
C THR A 149 -16.71 -6.85 8.57
N ASN A 150 -16.33 -7.40 7.44
CA ASN A 150 -15.82 -8.76 7.32
C ASN A 150 -14.30 -8.87 7.58
N ASN A 151 -13.65 -7.76 7.88
CA ASN A 151 -12.21 -7.70 8.12
C ASN A 151 -11.84 -6.59 9.10
N THR A 152 -10.69 -6.73 9.74
CA THR A 152 -9.99 -5.69 10.48
C THR A 152 -9.11 -4.92 9.50
N SER A 153 -9.37 -3.62 9.32
CA SER A 153 -8.62 -2.77 8.40
C SER A 153 -7.89 -1.67 9.15
N ILE A 154 -6.61 -1.48 8.85
CA ILE A 154 -5.74 -0.50 9.48
C ILE A 154 -5.00 0.25 8.39
N MET A 155 -5.08 1.58 8.39
CA MET A 155 -4.22 2.41 7.57
C MET A 155 -2.90 2.67 8.30
N ILE A 156 -1.79 2.37 7.65
CA ILE A 156 -0.44 2.53 8.20
C ILE A 156 0.30 3.53 7.33
N VAL A 157 0.96 4.48 7.98
CA VAL A 157 1.59 5.63 7.34
C VAL A 157 3.09 5.63 7.63
N TYR A 158 3.90 5.67 6.57
CA TYR A 158 5.35 5.82 6.66
C TYR A 158 5.82 7.08 5.93
N PRO A 159 6.90 7.73 6.38
CA PRO A 159 7.52 8.81 5.61
C PRO A 159 7.96 8.29 4.23
N ARG A 160 7.77 9.10 3.18
CA ARG A 160 8.29 8.79 1.84
C ARG A 160 9.77 9.18 1.77
N ASP A 161 10.63 8.34 2.31
CA ASP A 161 12.07 8.56 2.32
C ASP A 161 12.71 8.03 1.04
N LYS A 162 13.39 8.94 0.30
CA LYS A 162 14.08 8.60 -0.96
C LYS A 162 15.19 7.57 -0.79
N ASN A 163 15.79 7.44 0.39
CA ASN A 163 16.86 6.46 0.61
C ASN A 163 16.31 5.04 0.62
N TYR A 164 15.11 4.85 1.17
CA TYR A 164 14.42 3.55 1.15
C TYR A 164 13.87 3.22 -0.25
N LEU A 165 13.37 4.22 -0.97
CA LEU A 165 12.79 4.06 -2.31
C LEU A 165 13.84 3.91 -3.43
N LYS A 166 15.14 3.99 -3.14
CA LYS A 166 16.23 3.66 -4.07
C LYS A 166 16.50 2.16 -4.17
N GLU A 167 16.14 1.38 -3.16
CA GLU A 167 16.25 -0.07 -3.21
C GLU A 167 15.21 -0.63 -4.19
N ASP A 168 15.44 -1.77 -4.81
CA ASP A 168 14.49 -2.39 -5.75
C ASP A 168 13.17 -2.78 -5.07
N TYR A 169 13.24 -3.09 -3.77
CA TYR A 169 12.10 -3.47 -2.96
C TYR A 169 12.33 -3.15 -1.48
N ILE A 170 11.24 -3.08 -0.74
CA ILE A 170 11.20 -2.98 0.71
C ILE A 170 10.38 -4.13 1.26
N TYR A 171 10.59 -4.45 2.53
CA TYR A 171 9.80 -5.45 3.24
C TYR A 171 8.85 -4.77 4.21
N PHE A 172 7.61 -5.21 4.19
CA PHE A 172 6.60 -4.88 5.18
C PHE A 172 6.28 -6.15 5.97
N THR A 173 6.38 -6.11 7.29
CA THR A 173 6.08 -7.26 8.14
C THR A 173 5.01 -6.94 9.17
N VAL A 174 4.27 -7.98 9.54
CA VAL A 174 3.25 -7.95 10.59
C VAL A 174 3.58 -9.05 11.58
N GLU A 175 3.84 -8.68 12.84
CA GLU A 175 4.04 -9.62 13.94
C GLU A 175 2.75 -10.39 14.25
N ASP A 176 2.88 -11.55 14.88
CA ASP A 176 1.74 -12.33 15.30
C ASP A 176 0.83 -11.54 16.28
N LEU A 177 -0.43 -11.42 15.94
CA LEU A 177 -1.45 -10.78 16.75
C LEU A 177 -2.17 -11.78 17.69
N GLY A 178 -1.52 -12.89 18.04
CA GLY A 178 -2.05 -13.90 18.95
C GLY A 178 -2.82 -15.03 18.28
N PHE A 179 -2.59 -15.24 17.00
CA PHE A 179 -3.18 -16.32 16.19
C PHE A 179 -2.18 -17.39 15.77
N TYR A 180 -0.94 -17.34 16.27
CA TYR A 180 0.14 -18.29 15.95
C TYR A 180 0.55 -18.30 14.47
N THR A 181 0.40 -17.17 13.79
CA THR A 181 0.78 -17.02 12.38
C THR A 181 2.29 -16.83 12.20
N GLY A 182 3.00 -16.50 13.28
CA GLY A 182 4.34 -15.97 13.19
C GLY A 182 4.38 -14.62 12.47
N GLU A 183 5.57 -14.19 12.08
CA GLU A 183 5.73 -12.96 11.29
C GLU A 183 5.24 -13.17 9.84
N VAL A 184 4.34 -12.31 9.39
CA VAL A 184 3.86 -12.27 8.00
C VAL A 184 4.61 -11.18 7.25
N LYS A 185 5.33 -11.55 6.18
CA LYS A 185 6.23 -10.67 5.43
C LYS A 185 5.78 -10.46 4.01
N PHE A 186 5.68 -9.20 3.58
CA PHE A 186 5.39 -8.78 2.20
C PHE A 186 6.64 -8.18 1.57
N LYS A 187 6.86 -8.45 0.28
CA LYS A 187 7.93 -7.85 -0.52
C LYS A 187 7.29 -6.87 -1.48
N ILE A 188 7.56 -5.58 -1.30
CA ILE A 188 6.94 -4.47 -2.04
C ILE A 188 7.95 -3.91 -3.02
N LYS A 189 7.59 -3.78 -4.29
CA LYS A 189 8.43 -3.13 -5.31
C LYS A 189 8.37 -1.61 -5.12
N THR A 190 9.53 -0.99 -4.93
CA THR A 190 9.62 0.47 -4.72
C THR A 190 9.30 1.26 -5.96
N LEU A 191 9.60 0.71 -7.14
CA LEU A 191 9.32 1.35 -8.43
C LEU A 191 7.83 1.70 -8.58
N GLU A 192 6.94 0.83 -8.09
CA GLU A 192 5.49 1.06 -8.16
C GLU A 192 5.07 2.22 -7.23
N ILE A 193 5.71 2.36 -6.07
CA ILE A 193 5.49 3.50 -5.17
C ILE A 193 6.00 4.80 -5.80
N VAL A 194 7.19 4.75 -6.43
CA VAL A 194 7.78 5.93 -7.09
C VAL A 194 6.93 6.39 -8.27
N ASN A 195 6.42 5.44 -9.05
CA ASN A 195 5.59 5.66 -10.24
C ASN A 195 4.10 5.42 -9.94
N GLU A 196 3.63 5.79 -8.74
CA GLU A 196 2.24 5.57 -8.35
C GLU A 196 1.25 6.13 -9.38
N PRO A 197 0.12 5.43 -9.60
CA PRO A 197 -0.90 5.88 -10.52
C PRO A 197 -1.55 7.18 -10.04
N GLN A 198 -1.98 8.00 -10.99
CA GLN A 198 -2.53 9.33 -10.74
C GLN A 198 -3.96 9.45 -11.24
N LEU A 199 -4.74 10.34 -10.62
CA LEU A 199 -6.05 10.76 -11.11
C LEU A 199 -5.94 12.05 -11.92
N ARG A 200 -6.72 12.11 -13.00
CA ARG A 200 -7.00 13.36 -13.70
C ARG A 200 -8.20 14.02 -13.01
N PHE A 201 -7.92 15.11 -12.32
CA PHE A 201 -8.98 15.94 -11.74
C PHE A 201 -9.48 16.91 -12.82
N ASN A 202 -10.76 16.77 -13.24
CA ASN A 202 -11.44 17.58 -14.25
C ASN A 202 -12.64 18.29 -13.62
#